data_f0f0c08764b98e6d82117075667c3ed9
#
_entry.id   f0f0c08764b98e6d82117075667c3ed9
#
_cell.length_a   1.000
_cell.length_b   1.000
_cell.length_c   1.000
_cell.angle_alpha   90.00
_cell.angle_beta   90.00
_cell.angle_gamma   90.00
#
_symmetry.space_group_name_H-M   'P 1'
#
loop_
_entity.id
_entity.type
_entity.pdbx_description
1 polymer ?
#
loop_
_entity_poly.entity_id
_entity_poly.type
_entity_poly.pdbx_seq_one_letter_code
_entity_poly.pdbx_strand_id
1 'polypeptide(L)'
;MAKEVGKVFGIEKFDGTDLGFWRMQIEDYLYGKKLHLLLLGSKLETMKAEELAILDRQVLGVTKLTLSRFVAHNVVKEKTTADLMKALFGMY
;
A
#
# COMPACT_ATOMS: atom_id res chain seq x y z
N MET A 1 10.12 -18.67 18.59
CA MET A 1 9.91 -18.36 18.03
C MET A 1 9.80 -17.43 17.42
N ALA A 2 10.06 -17.21 17.04
CA ALA A 2 9.99 -16.27 16.53
C ALA A 2 8.99 -15.79 16.05
N LYS A 3 8.71 -15.01 16.16
CA LYS A 3 7.84 -14.55 15.80
C LYS A 3 7.92 -14.08 14.63
N GLU A 4 7.42 -14.24 14.08
CA GLU A 4 7.42 -13.92 13.01
C GLU A 4 6.97 -12.80 12.62
N VAL A 5 7.39 -12.33 12.36
CA VAL A 5 6.98 -11.27 12.14
C VAL A 5 6.34 -10.96 11.07
N GLY A 6 5.88 -10.19 10.90
CA GLY A 6 5.05 -9.85 10.01
C GLY A 6 5.64 -9.39 8.72
N LYS A 7 5.90 -10.29 7.85
CA LYS A 7 6.33 -9.97 6.49
C LYS A 7 5.29 -10.46 5.52
N VAL A 8 4.92 -9.60 4.58
CA VAL A 8 3.98 -9.95 3.53
C VAL A 8 4.62 -9.52 2.22
N PHE A 9 4.74 -10.44 1.28
CA PHE A 9 5.39 -10.16 -0.01
C PHE A 9 6.83 -9.66 0.17
N GLY A 10 7.50 -10.13 1.23
CA GLY A 10 8.86 -9.68 1.52
C GLY A 10 8.94 -8.32 2.18
N ILE A 11 7.81 -7.72 2.49
CA ILE A 11 7.75 -6.38 3.09
C ILE A 11 7.45 -6.53 4.58
N GLU A 12 8.21 -5.86 5.42
CA GLU A 12 7.93 -5.83 6.83
C GLU A 12 6.68 -5.00 7.09
N LYS A 13 5.79 -5.51 7.93
CA LYS A 13 4.57 -4.77 8.22
C LYS A 13 4.88 -3.45 8.90
N PHE A 14 4.21 -2.41 8.43
CA PHE A 14 4.36 -1.08 9.01
C PHE A 14 3.57 -1.01 10.32
N ASP A 15 4.26 -0.69 11.39
CA ASP A 15 3.67 -0.64 12.73
C ASP A 15 3.55 0.78 13.28
N GLY A 16 3.78 1.77 12.45
CA GLY A 16 3.73 3.16 12.89
C GLY A 16 5.08 3.79 13.02
N THR A 17 6.15 3.00 12.87
CA THR A 17 7.52 3.53 12.95
C THR A 17 8.18 3.37 11.59
N ASP A 18 9.04 4.31 11.25
CA ASP A 18 9.84 4.28 10.03
C ASP A 18 8.99 4.14 8.77
N LEU A 19 8.11 5.09 8.58
CA LEU A 19 7.24 5.14 7.41
C LEU A 19 8.05 5.15 6.10
N GLY A 20 9.18 5.85 6.10
CA GLY A 20 10.02 5.93 4.90
C GLY A 20 10.53 4.58 4.44
N PHE A 21 10.95 3.74 5.39
CA PHE A 21 11.45 2.41 5.04
C PHE A 21 10.33 1.54 4.47
N TRP A 22 9.18 1.54 5.13
CA TRP A 22 8.02 0.80 4.62
C TRP A 22 7.62 1.28 3.23
N ARG A 23 7.59 2.60 3.03
CA ARG A 23 7.22 3.17 1.75
C ARG A 23 8.17 2.70 0.66
N MET A 24 9.47 2.69 0.96
CA MET A 24 10.46 2.21 0.00
C MET A 24 10.17 0.78 -0.42
N GLN A 25 9.87 -0.07 0.54
CA GLN A 25 9.61 -1.47 0.26
C GLN A 25 8.35 -1.66 -0.58
N ILE A 26 7.27 -0.96 -0.25
CA ILE A 26 6.03 -1.12 -1.02
C ILE A 26 6.18 -0.54 -2.43
N GLU A 27 6.92 0.56 -2.56
CA GLU A 27 7.17 1.13 -3.87
C GLU A 27 7.96 0.17 -4.74
N ASP A 28 9.00 -0.43 -4.17
CA ASP A 28 9.82 -1.37 -4.93
C ASP A 28 9.02 -2.58 -5.37
N TYR A 29 8.19 -3.09 -4.47
CA TYR A 29 7.35 -4.23 -4.81
C TYR A 29 6.42 -3.91 -5.98
N LEU A 30 5.76 -2.75 -5.91
CA LEU A 30 4.82 -2.35 -6.95
C LEU A 30 5.53 -1.95 -8.23
N TYR A 31 6.71 -1.40 -8.12
CA TYR A 31 7.50 -1.06 -9.30
C TYR A 31 7.81 -2.31 -10.12
N GLY A 32 8.17 -3.38 -9.43
CA GLY A 32 8.44 -4.64 -10.11
C GLY A 32 7.22 -5.18 -10.84
N LYS A 33 6.02 -4.77 -10.43
CA LYS A 33 4.78 -5.17 -11.08
C LYS A 33 4.21 -4.07 -11.97
N LYS A 34 4.95 -2.97 -12.12
CA LYS A 34 4.54 -1.81 -12.93
C LYS A 34 3.27 -1.15 -12.41
N LEU A 35 3.06 -1.22 -11.10
CA LEU A 35 1.86 -0.68 -10.47
C LEU A 35 2.15 0.48 -9.53
N HIS A 36 3.39 0.93 -9.47
CA HIS A 36 3.80 1.93 -8.50
C HIS A 36 3.10 3.29 -8.68
N LEU A 37 2.65 3.60 -9.90
CA LEU A 37 1.98 4.86 -10.14
C LEU A 37 0.64 4.96 -9.42
N LEU A 38 0.05 3.82 -9.07
CA LEU A 38 -1.22 3.83 -8.35
C LEU A 38 -1.07 4.42 -6.95
N LEU A 39 0.11 4.35 -6.37
CA LEU A 39 0.36 4.97 -5.07
C LEU A 39 0.20 6.49 -5.14
N LEU A 40 0.43 7.05 -6.30
CA LEU A 40 0.35 8.48 -6.52
C LEU A 40 -0.99 8.92 -7.10
N GLY A 41 -1.87 7.95 -7.38
CA GLY A 41 -3.14 8.26 -8.00
C GLY A 41 -3.06 8.54 -9.48
N SER A 42 -1.93 8.21 -10.09
CA SER A 42 -1.74 8.46 -11.53
C SER A 42 -2.46 7.41 -12.37
N LYS A 43 -2.96 7.84 -13.52
CA LYS A 43 -3.59 6.91 -14.43
C LYS A 43 -2.56 6.21 -15.27
N LEU A 44 -2.84 4.95 -15.57
CA LEU A 44 -2.08 4.20 -16.54
C LEU A 44 -2.77 4.40 -17.89
N GLU A 45 -2.08 5.04 -18.81
CA GLU A 45 -2.70 5.55 -20.04
C GLU A 45 -3.40 4.50 -20.88
N THR A 46 -2.91 3.28 -20.84
CA THR A 46 -3.45 2.25 -21.70
C THR A 46 -4.61 1.50 -21.08
N MET A 47 -5.05 1.91 -19.90
CA MET A 47 -6.09 1.19 -19.19
C MET A 47 -7.42 1.91 -19.22
N LYS A 48 -8.49 1.13 -19.32
CA LYS A 48 -9.83 1.65 -19.16
C LYS A 48 -10.10 1.96 -17.71
N ALA A 49 -11.02 2.90 -17.47
CA ALA A 49 -11.33 3.32 -16.11
C ALA A 49 -11.76 2.14 -15.22
N GLU A 50 -12.53 1.20 -15.79
CA GLU A 50 -12.99 0.05 -15.02
C GLU A 50 -11.84 -0.85 -14.62
N GLU A 51 -10.92 -1.10 -15.54
CA GLU A 51 -9.77 -1.93 -15.27
C GLU A 51 -8.89 -1.27 -14.23
N LEU A 52 -8.73 0.04 -14.35
CA LEU A 52 -7.91 0.79 -13.41
C LEU A 52 -8.51 0.72 -12.01
N ALA A 53 -9.82 0.83 -11.89
CA ALA A 53 -10.48 0.77 -10.60
C ALA A 53 -10.29 -0.59 -9.94
N ILE A 54 -10.40 -1.67 -10.71
CA ILE A 54 -10.18 -3.01 -10.18
C ILE A 54 -8.75 -3.18 -9.73
N LEU A 55 -7.81 -2.71 -10.54
CA LEU A 55 -6.40 -2.85 -10.23
C LEU A 55 -6.05 -2.03 -9.00
N ASP A 56 -6.58 -0.82 -8.89
CA ASP A 56 -6.34 -0.01 -7.72
C ASP A 56 -6.89 -0.68 -6.46
N ARG A 57 -8.06 -1.30 -6.56
CA ARG A 57 -8.62 -2.01 -5.42
C ARG A 57 -7.74 -3.18 -5.00
N GLN A 58 -7.15 -3.88 -5.97
CA GLN A 58 -6.23 -4.97 -5.67
C GLN A 58 -4.97 -4.45 -4.97
N VAL A 59 -4.42 -3.36 -5.48
CA VAL A 59 -3.22 -2.76 -4.88
C VAL A 59 -3.54 -2.24 -3.48
N LEU A 60 -4.72 -1.66 -3.30
CA LEU A 60 -5.15 -1.20 -1.99
C LEU A 60 -5.16 -2.37 -0.99
N GLY A 61 -5.71 -3.51 -1.41
CA GLY A 61 -5.74 -4.69 -0.56
C GLY A 61 -4.35 -5.19 -0.20
N VAL A 62 -3.48 -5.26 -1.21
CA VAL A 62 -2.10 -5.69 -0.97
C VAL A 62 -1.41 -4.73 0.00
N THR A 63 -1.59 -3.44 -0.20
CA THR A 63 -0.97 -2.44 0.65
C THR A 63 -1.45 -2.58 2.09
N LYS A 64 -2.75 -2.79 2.28
CA LYS A 64 -3.29 -2.98 3.63
C LYS A 64 -2.70 -4.22 4.32
N LEU A 65 -2.43 -5.27 3.56
CA LEU A 65 -1.83 -6.47 4.14
C LEU A 65 -0.44 -6.21 4.69
N THR A 66 0.23 -5.16 4.23
CA THR A 66 1.56 -4.80 4.72
C THR A 66 1.51 -3.87 5.92
N LEU A 67 0.32 -3.61 6.46
CA LEU A 67 0.16 -2.77 7.64
C LEU A 67 -0.15 -3.64 8.84
N SER A 68 0.34 -3.23 10.00
CA SER A 68 -0.04 -3.91 11.24
C SER A 68 -1.54 -3.70 11.46
N ARG A 69 -2.13 -4.54 12.31
CA ARG A 69 -3.56 -4.43 12.58
C ARG A 69 -3.94 -3.03 13.08
N PHE A 70 -3.14 -2.50 13.98
CA PHE A 70 -3.41 -1.19 14.55
C PHE A 70 -3.42 -0.10 13.49
N VAL A 71 -2.40 -0.10 12.63
CA VAL A 71 -2.30 0.89 11.57
C VAL A 71 -3.42 0.72 10.55
N ALA A 72 -3.71 -0.53 10.20
CA ALA A 72 -4.77 -0.81 9.22
C ALA A 72 -6.11 -0.27 9.69
N HIS A 73 -6.40 -0.37 10.99
CA HIS A 73 -7.65 0.17 11.53
C HIS A 73 -7.78 1.67 11.31
N ASN A 74 -6.66 2.37 11.35
CA ASN A 74 -6.68 3.83 11.21
C ASN A 74 -6.97 4.28 9.79
N VAL A 75 -6.83 3.39 8.81
CA VAL A 75 -7.01 3.75 7.41
C VAL A 75 -8.03 2.86 6.72
N VAL A 76 -8.87 2.19 7.50
CA VAL A 76 -9.81 1.23 6.95
C VAL A 76 -10.85 1.88 6.03
N LYS A 77 -11.09 3.17 6.19
CA LYS A 77 -12.09 3.86 5.39
C LYS A 77 -11.60 4.29 4.01
N GLU A 78 -10.30 4.22 3.79
CA GLU A 78 -9.76 4.69 2.53
C GLU A 78 -10.15 3.74 1.41
N LYS A 79 -10.53 4.29 0.27
CA LYS A 79 -11.06 3.51 -0.84
C LYS A 79 -10.13 3.42 -2.02
N THR A 80 -9.08 4.23 -2.05
CA THR A 80 -8.09 4.17 -3.11
C THR A 80 -6.72 4.07 -2.49
N THR A 81 -5.78 3.54 -3.28
CA THR A 81 -4.40 3.43 -2.82
C THR A 81 -3.81 4.80 -2.51
N ALA A 82 -4.08 5.78 -3.38
CA ALA A 82 -3.54 7.12 -3.18
C ALA A 82 -4.08 7.75 -1.89
N ASP A 83 -5.37 7.57 -1.60
CA ASP A 83 -5.94 8.11 -0.39
C ASP A 83 -5.37 7.44 0.84
N LEU A 84 -5.14 6.13 0.77
CA LEU A 84 -4.53 5.41 1.87
C LEU A 84 -3.13 5.96 2.16
N MET A 85 -2.34 6.20 1.13
CA MET A 85 -1.00 6.75 1.31
C MET A 85 -1.05 8.14 1.91
N LYS A 86 -1.99 8.98 1.45
CA LYS A 86 -2.15 10.31 2.03
C LYS A 86 -2.50 10.25 3.51
N ALA A 87 -3.39 9.33 3.86
CA ALA A 87 -3.79 9.18 5.25
C ALA A 87 -2.61 8.77 6.12
N LEU A 88 -1.81 7.83 5.63
CA LEU A 88 -0.63 7.39 6.37
C LEU A 88 0.38 8.51 6.56
N PHE A 89 0.62 9.27 5.48
CA PHE A 89 1.57 10.38 5.57
C PHE A 89 1.08 11.47 6.51
N GLY A 90 -0.24 11.62 6.63
CA GLY A 90 -0.79 12.60 7.55
C GLY A 90 -0.74 12.17 9.01
N MET A 91 -0.70 10.86 9.26
CA MET A 91 -0.70 10.33 10.62
C MET A 91 0.69 10.04 11.15
N TYR A 92 1.58 9.66 10.30
CA TYR A 92 2.89 9.18 10.69
C TYR A 92 3.98 9.91 9.94
#